data_271c642edf76b954c81fec397f863afc
#
_entry.id   271c642edf76b954c81fec397f863afc
#
_cell.length_a   1.000
_cell.length_b   1.000
_cell.length_c   1.000
_cell.angle_alpha   90.00
_cell.angle_beta   90.00
_cell.angle_gamma   90.00
#
_symmetry.space_group_name_H-M   'P 1'
#
loop_
_entity.id
_entity.type
_entity.pdbx_description
1 polymer ?
#
loop_
_entity_poly.entity_id
_entity_poly.type
_entity_poly.pdbx_seq_one_letter_code
_entity_poly.pdbx_strand_id
1 'polypeptide(L)'
;MKKRNMIKKGLACVMATTMTIGLAACGGSNGGGDDVSEADFSDPESIKGTITVGGWPSGDDGFKAAMDGFNKEYPNIEVEWQFTDTTAHHQALQTSLSAGDGAPDVAMVEGAYVAQYRDSSALTNLLDEPYNAGELKDDFVAFKWDQCQSADGTAMRLIPWDVEPTTYFYRTDIFEECGLPTDPDEVAELMSTWDGVLEVARKVNIPGKRWLLPDAAYLYYELFCNRDFYDENLNLQVERDGDLDCLNAVIKMREEGLDMNVDMWSTEAKAAYADGSVASVISGGWFGGFLKTDYAPDASGKWGVAKIPGGVKASNWGGSFLVIPEQSKNKAAAWAFVKYMMATKEGQNDIFQAVDYFPAYTPAYEDASIYEATDDYFSGQQPKKLWAEIATELQPVNTTMMDSAADGCIYTSVNSGLEQGLDAEGIRDLVKSDIEAATAEVKEQQIQVLKDAGVWDK
;
A
#
# COMPACT_ATOMS: atom_id res chain seq x y z
N MET A 1 -15.38 -3.73 55.80
CA MET A 1 -16.14 -4.61 54.91
C MET A 1 -15.68 -4.36 53.48
N LYS A 2 -14.87 -5.27 52.92
CA LYS A 2 -14.31 -5.19 51.56
C LYS A 2 -15.24 -5.93 50.62
N LYS A 3 -15.73 -5.30 49.54
CA LYS A 3 -16.36 -5.99 48.41
C LYS A 3 -15.35 -6.07 47.26
N ARG A 4 -14.89 -7.28 46.96
CA ARG A 4 -14.12 -7.66 45.75
C ARG A 4 -15.08 -7.79 44.59
N ASN A 5 -14.86 -7.04 43.52
CA ASN A 5 -15.52 -7.30 42.23
C ASN A 5 -14.62 -8.23 41.41
N MET A 6 -15.16 -9.42 41.10
CA MET A 6 -14.56 -10.37 40.19
C MET A 6 -14.96 -10.02 38.76
N ILE A 7 -13.98 -9.81 37.92
CA ILE A 7 -14.16 -9.69 36.47
C ILE A 7 -14.31 -11.10 35.90
N LYS A 8 -15.45 -11.39 35.31
CA LYS A 8 -15.73 -12.65 34.62
C LYS A 8 -15.10 -12.60 33.24
N LYS A 9 -14.13 -13.47 32.97
CA LYS A 9 -13.63 -13.79 31.63
C LYS A 9 -14.70 -14.61 30.91
N GLY A 10 -15.26 -14.11 29.82
CA GLY A 10 -16.14 -14.85 28.92
C GLY A 10 -15.31 -15.63 27.92
N LEU A 11 -15.33 -16.94 28.03
CA LEU A 11 -14.77 -17.90 27.08
C LEU A 11 -15.81 -18.09 25.96
N ALA A 12 -15.51 -17.69 24.73
CA ALA A 12 -16.34 -17.98 23.57
C ALA A 12 -15.94 -19.37 23.02
N CYS A 13 -16.81 -20.36 23.23
CA CYS A 13 -16.73 -21.67 22.58
C CYS A 13 -17.22 -21.53 21.13
N VAL A 14 -16.38 -21.82 20.16
CA VAL A 14 -16.77 -22.05 18.77
C VAL A 14 -17.29 -23.49 18.68
N MET A 15 -18.59 -23.66 18.44
CA MET A 15 -19.17 -24.95 18.09
C MET A 15 -19.01 -25.17 16.58
N ALA A 16 -18.22 -26.15 16.21
CA ALA A 16 -18.23 -26.72 14.87
C ALA A 16 -19.50 -27.57 14.68
N THR A 17 -20.39 -27.11 13.82
CA THR A 17 -21.56 -27.90 13.40
C THR A 17 -21.31 -28.42 11.99
N THR A 18 -21.00 -29.70 11.89
CA THR A 18 -20.97 -30.44 10.64
C THR A 18 -22.41 -30.63 10.13
N MET A 19 -22.77 -29.95 9.04
CA MET A 19 -23.98 -30.29 8.27
C MET A 19 -23.60 -30.93 6.94
N THR A 20 -23.84 -32.22 6.87
CA THR A 20 -23.94 -32.96 5.61
C THR A 20 -25.25 -32.59 4.94
N ILE A 21 -25.20 -31.93 3.77
CA ILE A 21 -26.38 -31.73 2.91
C ILE A 21 -26.13 -32.46 1.59
N GLY A 22 -27.09 -33.32 1.30
CA GLY A 22 -27.11 -34.18 0.14
C GLY A 22 -27.32 -33.43 -1.18
N LEU A 23 -26.73 -33.98 -2.23
CA LEU A 23 -26.97 -33.61 -3.60
C LEU A 23 -28.45 -33.78 -3.96
N ALA A 24 -29.09 -32.71 -4.38
CA ALA A 24 -30.29 -32.77 -5.22
C ALA A 24 -30.00 -31.98 -6.48
N ALA A 25 -29.80 -32.70 -7.54
CA ALA A 25 -29.78 -32.15 -8.91
C ALA A 25 -31.19 -31.70 -9.30
N CYS A 26 -31.34 -30.42 -9.67
CA CYS A 26 -32.46 -29.98 -10.50
C CYS A 26 -31.98 -28.85 -11.43
N GLY A 27 -32.28 -29.07 -12.68
CA GLY A 27 -31.82 -28.43 -13.86
C GLY A 27 -32.25 -26.99 -14.11
N GLY A 28 -31.46 -26.38 -14.95
CA GLY A 28 -31.86 -25.53 -16.05
C GLY A 28 -32.34 -24.15 -15.76
N SER A 29 -31.45 -23.15 -15.80
CA SER A 29 -31.75 -21.89 -16.48
C SER A 29 -30.51 -21.45 -17.25
N ASN A 30 -30.63 -21.32 -18.58
CA ASN A 30 -29.67 -20.69 -19.47
C ASN A 30 -29.52 -19.22 -19.07
N GLY A 31 -28.52 -18.89 -18.24
CA GLY A 31 -27.88 -17.59 -18.21
C GLY A 31 -26.61 -17.76 -19.02
N GLY A 32 -26.60 -17.29 -20.26
CA GLY A 32 -25.40 -17.31 -21.10
C GLY A 32 -24.38 -16.37 -20.50
N GLY A 33 -23.44 -16.89 -19.71
CA GLY A 33 -22.15 -16.25 -19.53
C GLY A 33 -21.43 -16.36 -20.86
N ASP A 34 -21.04 -15.23 -21.45
CA ASP A 34 -20.25 -15.23 -22.65
C ASP A 34 -18.93 -15.96 -22.35
N ASP A 35 -18.60 -16.97 -23.15
CA ASP A 35 -17.30 -17.65 -23.03
C ASP A 35 -16.23 -16.63 -23.38
N VAL A 36 -15.37 -16.30 -22.42
CA VAL A 36 -14.31 -15.30 -22.61
C VAL A 36 -13.39 -15.63 -23.79
N SER A 37 -13.29 -16.92 -24.16
CA SER A 37 -12.50 -17.37 -25.31
C SER A 37 -13.07 -16.91 -26.65
N GLU A 38 -14.33 -16.48 -26.71
CA GLU A 38 -15.00 -15.94 -27.91
C GLU A 38 -14.96 -14.39 -27.94
N ALA A 39 -14.43 -13.71 -26.89
CA ALA A 39 -14.38 -12.26 -26.81
C ALA A 39 -13.34 -11.69 -27.79
N ASP A 40 -13.76 -10.74 -28.62
CA ASP A 40 -12.86 -9.99 -29.49
C ASP A 40 -12.51 -8.63 -28.84
N PHE A 41 -11.40 -8.58 -28.13
CA PHE A 41 -10.91 -7.34 -27.51
C PHE A 41 -10.40 -6.30 -28.50
N SER A 42 -10.33 -6.62 -29.81
CA SER A 42 -10.07 -5.65 -30.86
C SER A 42 -11.33 -4.90 -31.32
N ASP A 43 -12.52 -5.39 -30.93
CA ASP A 43 -13.83 -4.77 -31.15
C ASP A 43 -14.53 -4.46 -29.81
N PRO A 44 -14.22 -3.33 -29.15
CA PRO A 44 -14.81 -2.97 -27.87
C PRO A 44 -16.34 -2.92 -27.84
N GLU A 45 -16.98 -2.58 -28.98
CA GLU A 45 -18.44 -2.53 -29.07
C GLU A 45 -19.08 -3.94 -29.01
N SER A 46 -18.32 -5.01 -29.31
CA SER A 46 -18.77 -6.39 -29.21
C SER A 46 -18.86 -6.88 -27.76
N ILE A 47 -18.06 -6.31 -26.86
CA ILE A 47 -18.02 -6.71 -25.46
C ILE A 47 -19.19 -6.06 -24.72
N LYS A 48 -19.96 -6.86 -24.01
CA LYS A 48 -21.18 -6.41 -23.34
C LYS A 48 -21.41 -7.17 -22.04
N GLY A 49 -22.22 -6.61 -21.18
CA GLY A 49 -22.67 -7.24 -19.93
C GLY A 49 -22.79 -6.25 -18.79
N THR A 50 -23.29 -6.73 -17.67
CA THR A 50 -23.29 -5.99 -16.42
C THR A 50 -22.28 -6.64 -15.50
N ILE A 51 -21.30 -5.86 -15.01
CA ILE A 51 -20.29 -6.31 -14.05
C ILE A 51 -20.51 -5.65 -12.69
N THR A 52 -20.16 -6.37 -11.65
CA THR A 52 -20.07 -5.83 -10.29
C THR A 52 -18.63 -5.55 -9.94
N VAL A 53 -18.33 -4.34 -9.44
CA VAL A 53 -17.00 -3.93 -8.99
C VAL A 53 -17.04 -3.68 -7.48
N GLY A 54 -16.23 -4.41 -6.73
CA GLY A 54 -16.18 -4.35 -5.27
C GLY A 54 -14.87 -3.77 -4.74
N GLY A 55 -14.95 -3.03 -3.62
CA GLY A 55 -13.79 -2.41 -3.02
C GLY A 55 -14.10 -1.51 -1.84
N TRP A 56 -13.30 -0.49 -1.68
CA TRP A 56 -13.45 0.55 -0.64
C TRP A 56 -13.64 1.95 -1.25
N PRO A 57 -14.07 2.97 -0.45
CA PRO A 57 -14.61 4.23 -0.97
C PRO A 57 -13.74 5.01 -1.95
N SER A 58 -12.40 5.00 -1.80
CA SER A 58 -11.53 5.68 -2.76
C SER A 58 -11.57 5.07 -4.17
N GLY A 59 -11.84 3.76 -4.27
CA GLY A 59 -12.11 3.11 -5.56
C GLY A 59 -13.39 3.61 -6.20
N ASP A 60 -14.44 3.87 -5.41
CA ASP A 60 -15.70 4.43 -5.91
C ASP A 60 -15.47 5.78 -6.60
N ASP A 61 -14.81 6.70 -5.93
CA ASP A 61 -14.52 8.04 -6.47
C ASP A 61 -13.57 7.96 -7.69
N GLY A 62 -12.49 7.17 -7.58
CA GLY A 62 -11.48 7.03 -8.63
C GLY A 62 -12.05 6.40 -9.91
N PHE A 63 -12.70 5.26 -9.82
CA PHE A 63 -13.23 4.58 -11.00
C PHE A 63 -14.35 5.39 -11.67
N LYS A 64 -15.22 6.04 -10.88
CA LYS A 64 -16.26 6.90 -11.43
C LYS A 64 -15.71 8.09 -12.21
N ALA A 65 -14.55 8.63 -11.82
CA ALA A 65 -13.90 9.70 -12.57
C ALA A 65 -13.48 9.26 -13.98
N ALA A 66 -13.07 8.00 -14.16
CA ALA A 66 -12.65 7.43 -15.45
C ALA A 66 -13.80 6.85 -16.28
N MET A 67 -15.06 6.82 -15.75
CA MET A 67 -16.17 6.17 -16.42
C MET A 67 -16.60 6.84 -17.74
N ASP A 68 -16.44 8.14 -17.89
CA ASP A 68 -16.81 8.82 -19.15
C ASP A 68 -15.97 8.31 -20.32
N GLY A 69 -14.66 8.13 -20.11
CA GLY A 69 -13.76 7.56 -21.09
C GLY A 69 -14.04 6.07 -21.32
N PHE A 70 -14.23 5.30 -20.24
CA PHE A 70 -14.58 3.89 -20.32
C PHE A 70 -15.86 3.62 -21.12
N ASN A 71 -16.94 4.32 -20.81
CA ASN A 71 -18.24 4.17 -21.49
C ASN A 71 -18.18 4.59 -22.97
N LYS A 72 -17.26 5.47 -23.35
CA LYS A 72 -17.05 5.85 -24.74
C LYS A 72 -16.37 4.72 -25.53
N GLU A 73 -15.44 4.00 -24.89
CA GLU A 73 -14.74 2.88 -25.52
C GLU A 73 -15.55 1.59 -25.45
N TYR A 74 -16.22 1.32 -24.30
CA TYR A 74 -17.02 0.12 -24.05
C TYR A 74 -18.50 0.46 -23.75
N PRO A 75 -19.27 0.92 -24.77
CA PRO A 75 -20.61 1.48 -24.55
C PRO A 75 -21.67 0.42 -24.14
N ASN A 76 -21.36 -0.86 -24.24
CA ASN A 76 -22.28 -1.96 -23.96
C ASN A 76 -21.97 -2.68 -22.62
N ILE A 77 -21.06 -2.12 -21.79
CA ILE A 77 -20.79 -2.64 -20.46
C ILE A 77 -21.43 -1.72 -19.41
N GLU A 78 -22.24 -2.30 -18.52
CA GLU A 78 -22.80 -1.62 -17.35
C GLU A 78 -22.00 -2.01 -16.11
N VAL A 79 -21.78 -1.04 -15.18
CA VAL A 79 -21.03 -1.28 -13.96
C VAL A 79 -21.90 -1.02 -12.73
N GLU A 80 -22.00 -2.02 -11.87
CA GLU A 80 -22.64 -1.94 -10.55
C GLU A 80 -21.56 -1.91 -9.46
N TRP A 81 -21.72 -1.00 -8.48
CA TRP A 81 -20.71 -0.72 -7.47
C TRP A 81 -21.05 -1.37 -6.12
N GLN A 82 -20.06 -2.02 -5.49
CA GLN A 82 -20.19 -2.66 -4.18
C GLN A 82 -19.02 -2.23 -3.29
N PHE A 83 -19.11 -1.04 -2.70
CA PHE A 83 -18.05 -0.50 -1.86
C PHE A 83 -18.43 -0.52 -0.37
N THR A 84 -17.45 -0.87 0.47
CA THR A 84 -17.56 -0.90 1.93
C THR A 84 -16.19 -0.50 2.53
N ASP A 85 -16.01 -0.59 3.85
CA ASP A 85 -14.68 -0.36 4.41
C ASP A 85 -13.69 -1.47 4.00
N THR A 86 -12.40 -1.13 3.97
CA THR A 86 -11.33 -2.01 3.47
C THR A 86 -11.31 -3.38 4.16
N THR A 87 -11.47 -3.41 5.48
CA THR A 87 -11.45 -4.66 6.26
C THR A 87 -12.66 -5.53 5.93
N ALA A 88 -13.87 -4.96 5.91
CA ALA A 88 -15.10 -5.69 5.59
C ALA A 88 -15.07 -6.20 4.15
N HIS A 89 -14.52 -5.41 3.19
CA HIS A 89 -14.33 -5.82 1.81
C HIS A 89 -13.47 -7.08 1.70
N HIS A 90 -12.26 -7.08 2.32
CA HIS A 90 -11.35 -8.24 2.24
C HIS A 90 -11.93 -9.48 2.93
N GLN A 91 -12.64 -9.32 4.05
CA GLN A 91 -13.32 -10.43 4.71
C GLN A 91 -14.44 -11.04 3.84
N ALA A 92 -15.23 -10.18 3.18
CA ALA A 92 -16.28 -10.62 2.27
C ALA A 92 -15.70 -11.30 1.03
N LEU A 93 -14.66 -10.73 0.43
CA LEU A 93 -13.97 -11.29 -0.72
C LEU A 93 -13.39 -12.68 -0.41
N GLN A 94 -12.65 -12.81 0.70
CA GLN A 94 -12.08 -14.10 1.12
C GLN A 94 -13.17 -15.15 1.35
N THR A 95 -14.28 -14.77 1.96
CA THR A 95 -15.42 -15.66 2.20
C THR A 95 -16.04 -16.14 0.88
N SER A 96 -16.30 -15.22 -0.05
CA SER A 96 -16.91 -15.50 -1.33
C SER A 96 -16.02 -16.35 -2.24
N LEU A 97 -14.71 -16.06 -2.26
CA LEU A 97 -13.75 -16.87 -3.01
C LEU A 97 -13.67 -18.29 -2.46
N SER A 98 -13.67 -18.46 -1.13
CA SER A 98 -13.67 -19.78 -0.49
C SER A 98 -14.97 -20.56 -0.72
N ALA A 99 -16.09 -19.85 -0.83
CA ALA A 99 -17.40 -20.46 -1.12
C ALA A 99 -17.59 -20.82 -2.61
N GLY A 100 -16.80 -20.20 -3.50
CA GLY A 100 -16.94 -20.32 -4.94
C GLY A 100 -18.15 -19.58 -5.52
N ASP A 101 -18.77 -18.67 -4.74
CA ASP A 101 -19.96 -17.91 -5.13
C ASP A 101 -20.04 -16.59 -4.34
N GLY A 102 -20.65 -15.56 -4.96
CA GLY A 102 -20.95 -14.29 -4.30
C GLY A 102 -19.83 -13.24 -4.32
N ALA A 103 -18.69 -13.52 -4.98
CA ALA A 103 -17.71 -12.47 -5.23
C ALA A 103 -18.15 -11.53 -6.35
N PRO A 104 -17.74 -10.24 -6.32
CA PRO A 104 -17.94 -9.33 -7.44
C PRO A 104 -17.17 -9.81 -8.69
N ASP A 105 -17.49 -9.29 -9.87
CA ASP A 105 -16.78 -9.63 -11.12
C ASP A 105 -15.36 -9.05 -11.14
N VAL A 106 -15.17 -7.87 -10.53
CA VAL A 106 -13.87 -7.23 -10.28
C VAL A 106 -13.77 -6.86 -8.81
N ALA A 107 -12.67 -7.17 -8.16
CA ALA A 107 -12.42 -6.79 -6.78
C ALA A 107 -11.10 -6.04 -6.60
N MET A 108 -11.09 -5.07 -5.69
CA MET A 108 -9.87 -4.40 -5.24
C MET A 108 -9.14 -5.30 -4.22
N VAL A 109 -7.81 -5.26 -4.24
CA VAL A 109 -6.94 -5.91 -3.25
C VAL A 109 -5.89 -4.91 -2.79
N GLU A 110 -5.80 -4.67 -1.49
CA GLU A 110 -4.79 -3.80 -0.90
C GLU A 110 -3.46 -4.55 -0.74
N GLY A 111 -2.34 -3.83 -0.82
CA GLY A 111 -0.98 -4.38 -0.89
C GLY A 111 -0.63 -5.39 0.20
N ALA A 112 -1.11 -5.17 1.43
CA ALA A 112 -0.88 -6.09 2.56
C ALA A 112 -1.49 -7.50 2.34
N TYR A 113 -2.46 -7.63 1.44
CA TYR A 113 -3.14 -8.89 1.15
C TYR A 113 -2.66 -9.59 -0.13
N VAL A 114 -1.79 -8.95 -0.92
CA VAL A 114 -1.40 -9.45 -2.26
C VAL A 114 -0.86 -10.88 -2.21
N ALA A 115 -0.02 -11.21 -1.24
CA ALA A 115 0.58 -12.54 -1.10
C ALA A 115 -0.44 -13.66 -0.82
N GLN A 116 -1.62 -13.32 -0.27
CA GLN A 116 -2.69 -14.30 -0.02
C GLN A 116 -3.45 -14.64 -1.30
N TYR A 117 -3.46 -13.73 -2.27
CA TYR A 117 -4.27 -13.86 -3.49
C TYR A 117 -3.48 -14.28 -4.71
N ARG A 118 -2.20 -13.91 -4.83
CA ARG A 118 -1.42 -14.15 -6.06
C ARG A 118 -1.28 -15.63 -6.45
N ASP A 119 -1.33 -16.54 -5.47
CA ASP A 119 -1.26 -17.99 -5.69
C ASP A 119 -2.64 -18.67 -5.68
N SER A 120 -3.74 -17.91 -5.51
CA SER A 120 -5.08 -18.45 -5.35
C SER A 120 -5.73 -18.83 -6.69
N SER A 121 -5.99 -20.11 -6.91
CA SER A 121 -6.74 -20.58 -8.07
C SER A 121 -8.23 -20.15 -8.11
N ALA A 122 -8.72 -19.48 -7.06
CA ALA A 122 -10.04 -18.84 -7.08
C ALA A 122 -10.07 -17.52 -7.86
N LEU A 123 -8.90 -17.07 -8.35
CA LEU A 123 -8.73 -15.89 -9.20
C LEU A 123 -8.25 -16.29 -10.59
N THR A 124 -8.72 -15.57 -11.59
CA THR A 124 -8.41 -15.80 -13.00
C THR A 124 -6.93 -15.54 -13.27
N ASN A 125 -6.28 -16.47 -14.01
CA ASN A 125 -4.92 -16.27 -14.47
C ASN A 125 -4.92 -15.34 -15.69
N LEU A 126 -4.43 -14.13 -15.52
CA LEU A 126 -4.44 -13.10 -16.54
C LEU A 126 -3.31 -13.24 -17.58
N LEU A 127 -2.36 -14.17 -17.39
CA LEU A 127 -1.37 -14.52 -18.42
C LEU A 127 -1.94 -15.38 -19.52
N ASP A 128 -3.05 -16.10 -19.26
CA ASP A 128 -3.69 -16.97 -20.23
C ASP A 128 -4.42 -16.18 -21.32
N GLU A 129 -4.62 -16.81 -22.48
CA GLU A 129 -5.53 -16.32 -23.51
C GLU A 129 -6.95 -16.25 -22.95
N PRO A 130 -7.74 -15.23 -23.28
CA PRO A 130 -7.45 -14.13 -24.20
C PRO A 130 -6.94 -12.86 -23.50
N TYR A 131 -6.60 -12.92 -22.21
CA TYR A 131 -6.18 -11.74 -21.42
C TYR A 131 -4.80 -11.23 -21.82
N ASN A 132 -3.82 -12.13 -21.98
CA ASN A 132 -2.45 -11.81 -22.41
C ASN A 132 -1.78 -10.66 -21.62
N ALA A 133 -2.08 -10.56 -20.30
CA ALA A 133 -1.58 -9.47 -19.49
C ALA A 133 -0.04 -9.35 -19.48
N GLY A 134 0.67 -10.45 -19.78
CA GLY A 134 2.13 -10.45 -19.89
C GLY A 134 2.68 -9.43 -20.90
N GLU A 135 1.91 -9.02 -21.90
CA GLU A 135 2.30 -8.00 -22.87
C GLU A 135 2.39 -6.58 -22.25
N LEU A 136 1.76 -6.38 -21.10
CA LEU A 136 1.76 -5.10 -20.38
C LEU A 136 2.94 -4.92 -19.42
N LYS A 137 3.80 -5.95 -19.26
CA LYS A 137 4.83 -5.99 -18.22
C LYS A 137 5.73 -4.74 -18.20
N ASP A 138 6.20 -4.33 -19.37
CA ASP A 138 7.17 -3.24 -19.50
C ASP A 138 6.54 -1.84 -19.29
N ASP A 139 5.21 -1.78 -19.23
CA ASP A 139 4.44 -0.56 -19.00
C ASP A 139 4.15 -0.31 -17.51
N PHE A 140 4.44 -1.26 -16.63
CA PHE A 140 4.21 -1.12 -15.20
C PHE A 140 5.51 -0.95 -14.41
N VAL A 141 5.41 -0.28 -13.26
CA VAL A 141 6.49 -0.24 -12.27
C VAL A 141 6.86 -1.68 -11.89
N ALA A 142 8.13 -2.05 -12.14
CA ALA A 142 8.61 -3.44 -11.99
C ALA A 142 8.32 -4.03 -10.60
N PHE A 143 8.53 -3.23 -9.54
CA PHE A 143 8.18 -3.61 -8.18
C PHE A 143 6.73 -4.08 -8.03
N LYS A 144 5.77 -3.32 -8.57
CA LYS A 144 4.34 -3.65 -8.47
C LYS A 144 3.96 -4.83 -9.34
N TRP A 145 4.57 -4.92 -10.52
CA TRP A 145 4.36 -6.05 -11.42
C TRP A 145 4.81 -7.38 -10.81
N ASP A 146 6.00 -7.39 -10.20
CA ASP A 146 6.55 -8.60 -9.60
C ASP A 146 5.72 -9.10 -8.39
N GLN A 147 5.08 -8.20 -7.65
CA GLN A 147 4.15 -8.58 -6.59
C GLN A 147 2.94 -9.40 -7.09
N CYS A 148 2.56 -9.23 -8.36
CA CYS A 148 1.41 -9.92 -8.97
C CYS A 148 1.70 -11.36 -9.42
N GLN A 149 2.99 -11.74 -9.53
CA GLN A 149 3.40 -13.05 -10.02
C GLN A 149 3.15 -14.13 -8.97
N SER A 150 2.63 -15.29 -9.40
CA SER A 150 2.60 -16.48 -8.54
C SER A 150 4.01 -16.91 -8.13
N ALA A 151 4.13 -17.64 -7.02
CA ALA A 151 5.42 -18.11 -6.50
C ALA A 151 6.23 -18.95 -7.49
N ASP A 152 5.57 -19.67 -8.39
CA ASP A 152 6.18 -20.48 -9.46
C ASP A 152 6.38 -19.71 -10.78
N GLY A 153 5.94 -18.44 -10.85
CA GLY A 153 6.03 -17.59 -12.03
C GLY A 153 5.12 -18.00 -13.20
N THR A 154 4.22 -18.96 -13.00
CA THR A 154 3.36 -19.49 -14.10
C THR A 154 2.02 -18.79 -14.22
N ALA A 155 1.66 -17.96 -13.24
CA ALA A 155 0.40 -17.25 -13.23
C ALA A 155 0.55 -15.81 -12.74
N MET A 156 -0.37 -14.97 -13.18
CA MET A 156 -0.57 -13.61 -12.69
C MET A 156 -2.06 -13.39 -12.47
N ARG A 157 -2.47 -13.08 -11.26
CA ARG A 157 -3.89 -13.01 -10.87
C ARG A 157 -4.33 -11.62 -10.43
N LEU A 158 -3.39 -10.70 -10.36
CA LEU A 158 -3.64 -9.31 -10.00
C LEU A 158 -3.08 -8.41 -11.10
N ILE A 159 -3.69 -7.23 -11.28
CA ILE A 159 -3.13 -6.15 -12.09
C ILE A 159 -2.83 -4.99 -11.14
N PRO A 160 -1.61 -4.40 -11.20
CA PRO A 160 -1.29 -3.24 -10.37
C PRO A 160 -2.19 -2.06 -10.70
N TRP A 161 -2.65 -1.37 -9.66
CA TRP A 161 -3.36 -0.11 -9.80
C TRP A 161 -2.42 1.07 -9.53
N ASP A 162 -1.96 1.15 -8.30
CA ASP A 162 -1.18 2.28 -7.81
C ASP A 162 0.12 1.84 -7.14
N VAL A 163 1.04 2.75 -7.10
CA VAL A 163 2.29 2.70 -6.34
C VAL A 163 2.35 3.95 -5.49
N GLU A 164 2.91 3.83 -4.28
CA GLU A 164 2.88 4.92 -3.32
C GLU A 164 4.29 5.33 -2.89
N PRO A 165 4.99 6.10 -3.75
CA PRO A 165 6.32 6.57 -3.47
C PRO A 165 6.39 7.31 -2.13
N THR A 166 7.22 6.81 -1.20
CA THR A 166 7.38 7.43 0.10
C THR A 166 8.27 8.66 -0.01
N THR A 167 7.84 9.76 0.59
CA THR A 167 8.55 11.03 0.58
C THR A 167 8.58 11.70 1.95
N TYR A 168 9.43 12.68 2.08
CA TYR A 168 9.56 13.54 3.24
C TYR A 168 8.82 14.85 3.00
N PHE A 169 7.71 15.03 3.70
CA PHE A 169 6.94 16.28 3.73
C PHE A 169 7.50 17.17 4.83
N TYR A 170 7.83 18.43 4.52
CA TYR A 170 8.44 19.38 5.48
C TYR A 170 7.85 20.77 5.38
N ARG A 171 7.84 21.50 6.49
CA ARG A 171 7.37 22.88 6.58
C ARG A 171 8.46 23.84 6.09
N THR A 172 8.30 24.35 4.89
CA THR A 172 9.25 25.29 4.24
C THR A 172 9.39 26.56 5.06
N ASP A 173 8.30 27.10 5.62
CA ASP A 173 8.32 28.31 6.46
C ASP A 173 9.10 28.10 7.76
N ILE A 174 9.01 26.92 8.37
CA ILE A 174 9.77 26.59 9.58
C ILE A 174 11.25 26.37 9.24
N PHE A 175 11.55 25.70 8.12
CA PHE A 175 12.93 25.49 7.68
C PHE A 175 13.60 26.84 7.38
N GLU A 176 12.92 27.77 6.68
CA GLU A 176 13.42 29.12 6.45
C GLU A 176 13.66 29.89 7.76
N GLU A 177 12.71 29.85 8.72
CA GLU A 177 12.85 30.44 10.06
C GLU A 177 14.11 29.94 10.80
N CYS A 178 14.41 28.64 10.64
CA CYS A 178 15.56 27.98 11.26
C CYS A 178 16.88 28.15 10.47
N GLY A 179 16.87 28.86 9.35
CA GLY A 179 18.03 29.03 8.48
C GLY A 179 18.45 27.73 7.79
N LEU A 180 17.48 26.85 7.52
CA LEU A 180 17.64 25.62 6.75
C LEU A 180 17.25 25.85 5.28
N PRO A 181 17.75 25.05 4.32
CA PRO A 181 17.29 25.12 2.94
C PRO A 181 15.81 24.78 2.83
N THR A 182 15.15 25.31 1.79
CA THR A 182 13.75 25.03 1.45
C THR A 182 13.61 24.36 0.09
N ASP A 183 14.70 24.32 -0.69
CA ASP A 183 14.77 23.56 -1.94
C ASP A 183 14.78 22.05 -1.65
N PRO A 184 13.96 21.22 -2.34
CA PRO A 184 13.84 19.80 -2.03
C PRO A 184 15.13 19.00 -2.20
N ASP A 185 15.96 19.34 -3.19
CA ASP A 185 17.23 18.64 -3.43
C ASP A 185 18.26 19.00 -2.35
N GLU A 186 18.31 20.28 -1.94
CA GLU A 186 19.19 20.72 -0.84
C GLU A 186 18.75 20.12 0.50
N VAL A 187 17.44 19.97 0.74
CA VAL A 187 16.90 19.30 1.95
C VAL A 187 17.27 17.81 1.92
N ALA A 188 17.09 17.14 0.79
CA ALA A 188 17.45 15.73 0.64
C ALA A 188 18.95 15.48 0.85
N GLU A 189 19.81 16.34 0.31
CA GLU A 189 21.26 16.27 0.51
C GLU A 189 21.64 16.47 1.99
N LEU A 190 21.08 17.50 2.65
CA LEU A 190 21.35 17.81 4.07
C LEU A 190 20.93 16.62 4.97
N MET A 191 19.83 15.96 4.66
CA MET A 191 19.29 14.85 5.45
C MET A 191 19.70 13.46 4.92
N SER A 192 20.66 13.38 4.00
CA SER A 192 21.14 12.11 3.44
C SER A 192 21.84 11.19 4.43
N THR A 193 22.22 11.72 5.61
CA THR A 193 22.83 10.97 6.71
C THR A 193 22.03 11.13 8.01
N TRP A 194 22.12 10.16 8.92
CA TRP A 194 21.45 10.22 10.20
C TRP A 194 21.97 11.38 11.09
N ASP A 195 23.24 11.73 10.98
CA ASP A 195 23.79 12.93 11.66
C ASP A 195 23.16 14.22 11.10
N GLY A 196 22.95 14.30 9.79
CA GLY A 196 22.24 15.41 9.14
C GLY A 196 20.79 15.53 9.62
N VAL A 197 20.08 14.40 9.74
CA VAL A 197 18.71 14.35 10.29
C VAL A 197 18.68 14.90 11.71
N LEU A 198 19.62 14.48 12.57
CA LEU A 198 19.73 14.97 13.96
C LEU A 198 20.09 16.46 14.03
N GLU A 199 20.95 16.95 13.11
CA GLU A 199 21.29 18.38 13.04
C GLU A 199 20.05 19.22 12.69
N VAL A 200 19.29 18.80 11.68
CA VAL A 200 18.02 19.46 11.29
C VAL A 200 17.05 19.43 12.47
N ALA A 201 16.88 18.28 13.11
CA ALA A 201 15.98 18.12 14.25
C ALA A 201 16.32 19.09 15.40
N ARG A 202 17.59 19.22 15.73
CA ARG A 202 18.05 20.17 16.76
C ARG A 202 17.82 21.63 16.40
N LYS A 203 17.96 22.01 15.12
CA LYS A 203 17.68 23.38 14.65
C LYS A 203 16.21 23.72 14.68
N VAL A 204 15.35 22.77 14.31
CA VAL A 204 13.90 22.92 14.29
C VAL A 204 13.30 22.92 15.69
N ASN A 205 13.89 22.18 16.61
CA ASN A 205 13.29 21.90 17.91
C ASN A 205 13.14 23.15 18.79
N ILE A 206 11.94 23.33 19.35
CA ILE A 206 11.67 24.23 20.47
C ILE A 206 11.10 23.34 21.59
N PRO A 207 11.85 23.11 22.67
CA PRO A 207 11.47 22.17 23.72
C PRO A 207 10.03 22.35 24.21
N GLY A 208 9.22 21.27 24.09
CA GLY A 208 7.81 21.26 24.50
C GLY A 208 6.85 22.06 23.61
N LYS A 209 7.30 22.52 22.43
CA LYS A 209 6.48 23.35 21.52
C LYS A 209 6.60 23.00 20.05
N ARG A 210 7.78 22.58 19.59
CA ARG A 210 7.99 22.23 18.18
C ARG A 210 9.01 21.11 18.07
N TRP A 211 8.72 20.15 17.21
CA TRP A 211 9.50 18.96 16.96
C TRP A 211 9.70 18.74 15.46
N LEU A 212 10.71 17.96 15.08
CA LEU A 212 10.91 17.61 13.67
C LEU A 212 9.82 16.64 13.19
N LEU A 213 9.62 15.53 13.91
CA LEU A 213 8.73 14.44 13.54
C LEU A 213 7.65 14.20 14.61
N PRO A 214 6.52 13.58 14.25
CA PRO A 214 5.55 13.12 15.25
C PRO A 214 6.14 12.01 16.13
N ASP A 215 6.87 11.08 15.53
CA ASP A 215 7.57 9.98 16.22
C ASP A 215 8.80 9.55 15.44
N ALA A 216 9.94 9.44 16.13
CA ALA A 216 11.20 9.04 15.53
C ALA A 216 11.22 7.58 15.04
N ALA A 217 10.37 6.70 15.58
CA ALA A 217 10.30 5.30 15.17
C ALA A 217 9.96 5.12 13.68
N TYR A 218 9.28 6.11 13.06
CA TYR A 218 9.00 6.09 11.62
C TYR A 218 10.26 6.18 10.75
N LEU A 219 11.37 6.71 11.25
CA LEU A 219 12.66 6.66 10.54
C LEU A 219 13.13 5.21 10.31
N TYR A 220 12.98 4.36 11.33
CA TYR A 220 13.34 2.94 11.22
C TYR A 220 12.30 2.15 10.43
N TYR A 221 11.02 2.48 10.59
CA TYR A 221 9.93 1.87 9.84
C TYR A 221 10.18 1.96 8.33
N GLU A 222 10.61 3.12 7.82
CA GLU A 222 10.89 3.35 6.41
C GLU A 222 12.02 2.49 5.84
N LEU A 223 12.92 1.96 6.66
CA LEU A 223 13.93 1.01 6.20
C LEU A 223 13.33 -0.32 5.74
N PHE A 224 12.11 -0.65 6.19
CA PHE A 224 11.41 -1.88 5.82
C PHE A 224 10.37 -1.68 4.70
N CYS A 225 9.93 -0.46 4.46
CA CYS A 225 9.08 -0.16 3.33
C CYS A 225 9.82 -0.44 2.01
N ASN A 226 9.24 -1.27 1.13
CA ASN A 226 9.87 -1.73 -0.12
C ASN A 226 11.17 -2.53 0.10
N ARG A 227 11.21 -3.41 1.09
CA ARG A 227 12.33 -4.33 1.35
C ARG A 227 11.81 -5.71 1.72
N ASP A 228 12.64 -6.74 1.43
CA ASP A 228 12.30 -8.10 1.81
C ASP A 228 12.27 -8.26 3.34
N PHE A 229 11.14 -8.65 3.90
CA PHE A 229 11.12 -9.15 5.28
C PHE A 229 11.76 -10.52 5.37
N TYR A 230 11.59 -11.33 4.33
CA TYR A 230 12.08 -12.69 4.26
C TYR A 230 12.81 -12.94 2.95
N ASP A 231 13.93 -13.65 3.01
CA ASP A 231 14.62 -14.13 1.82
C ASP A 231 13.86 -15.29 1.14
N GLU A 232 14.34 -15.78 0.01
CA GLU A 232 13.78 -16.91 -0.73
C GLU A 232 13.74 -18.23 0.10
N ASN A 233 14.50 -18.28 1.18
CA ASN A 233 14.51 -19.41 2.11
C ASN A 233 13.62 -19.19 3.33
N LEU A 234 12.84 -18.12 3.32
CA LEU A 234 12.01 -17.65 4.42
C LEU A 234 12.82 -17.39 5.72
N ASN A 235 14.08 -16.95 5.59
CA ASN A 235 14.83 -16.42 6.72
C ASN A 235 14.50 -14.93 6.88
N LEU A 236 14.21 -14.53 8.11
CA LEU A 236 13.89 -13.15 8.43
C LEU A 236 15.11 -12.23 8.22
N GLN A 237 14.91 -11.13 7.51
CA GLN A 237 15.93 -10.16 7.11
C GLN A 237 15.81 -8.86 7.92
N VAL A 238 16.09 -8.92 9.22
CA VAL A 238 16.06 -7.73 10.10
C VAL A 238 17.41 -7.02 10.15
N GLU A 239 18.51 -7.78 10.04
CA GLU A 239 19.86 -7.23 10.06
C GLU A 239 20.22 -6.66 8.68
N ARG A 240 20.25 -5.32 8.58
CA ARG A 240 20.50 -4.61 7.32
C ARG A 240 21.62 -3.58 7.49
N ASP A 241 22.28 -3.25 6.38
CA ASP A 241 23.27 -2.18 6.36
C ASP A 241 22.61 -0.86 6.79
N GLY A 242 23.18 -0.23 7.81
CA GLY A 242 22.73 1.05 8.35
C GLY A 242 21.56 0.97 9.35
N ASP A 243 21.03 -0.21 9.66
CA ASP A 243 19.92 -0.37 10.61
C ASP A 243 20.29 0.11 12.02
N LEU A 244 21.46 -0.25 12.53
CA LEU A 244 21.93 0.21 13.84
C LEU A 244 22.22 1.71 13.87
N ASP A 245 22.72 2.27 12.77
CA ASP A 245 22.95 3.72 12.68
C ASP A 245 21.62 4.48 12.71
N CYS A 246 20.58 3.97 12.03
CA CYS A 246 19.24 4.51 12.13
C CYS A 246 18.68 4.40 13.54
N LEU A 247 18.73 3.21 14.16
CA LEU A 247 18.24 3.01 15.53
C LEU A 247 18.98 3.91 16.54
N ASN A 248 20.29 4.10 16.38
CA ASN A 248 21.05 5.06 17.21
C ASN A 248 20.55 6.50 17.00
N ALA A 249 20.18 6.89 15.78
CA ALA A 249 19.60 8.21 15.53
C ALA A 249 18.20 8.34 16.16
N VAL A 250 17.36 7.30 16.05
CA VAL A 250 16.04 7.22 16.69
C VAL A 250 16.16 7.36 18.22
N ILE A 251 17.07 6.62 18.85
CA ILE A 251 17.33 6.70 20.29
C ILE A 251 17.73 8.13 20.68
N LYS A 252 18.71 8.73 19.98
CA LYS A 252 19.16 10.11 20.25
C LYS A 252 18.04 11.12 20.06
N MET A 253 17.22 10.97 19.02
CA MET A 253 16.09 11.86 18.77
C MET A 253 15.10 11.83 19.93
N ARG A 254 14.78 10.65 20.45
CA ARG A 254 13.90 10.47 21.60
C ARG A 254 14.54 11.00 22.90
N GLU A 255 15.81 10.70 23.17
CA GLU A 255 16.53 11.16 24.36
C GLU A 255 16.68 12.68 24.43
N GLU A 256 16.91 13.33 23.28
CA GLU A 256 17.03 14.79 23.18
C GLU A 256 15.67 15.50 23.07
N GLY A 257 14.54 14.77 22.99
CA GLY A 257 13.19 15.33 22.85
C GLY A 257 12.97 16.06 21.53
N LEU A 258 13.50 15.52 20.45
CA LEU A 258 13.45 16.10 19.10
C LEU A 258 12.25 15.62 18.28
N ASP A 259 11.57 14.58 18.73
CA ASP A 259 10.29 14.10 18.25
C ASP A 259 9.18 14.38 19.26
N MET A 260 7.93 14.45 18.78
CA MET A 260 6.77 14.71 19.63
C MET A 260 6.39 13.48 20.46
N ASN A 261 6.84 12.30 20.07
CA ASN A 261 6.53 10.99 20.66
C ASN A 261 5.02 10.68 20.68
N VAL A 262 4.39 10.87 19.55
CA VAL A 262 2.99 10.51 19.31
C VAL A 262 2.84 9.82 17.97
N ASP A 263 1.91 8.87 17.88
CA ASP A 263 1.59 8.22 16.62
C ASP A 263 1.17 9.24 15.55
N MET A 264 1.68 9.11 14.32
CA MET A 264 1.45 10.07 13.22
C MET A 264 -0.03 10.20 12.82
N TRP A 265 -0.86 9.22 13.17
CA TRP A 265 -2.29 9.18 12.89
C TRP A 265 -3.15 9.71 14.04
N SER A 266 -2.52 10.04 15.17
CA SER A 266 -3.23 10.53 16.35
C SER A 266 -3.87 11.90 16.10
N THR A 267 -4.88 12.22 16.90
CA THR A 267 -5.49 13.57 16.89
C THR A 267 -4.48 14.65 17.24
N GLU A 268 -3.52 14.34 18.11
CA GLU A 268 -2.44 15.23 18.51
C GLU A 268 -1.50 15.54 17.35
N ALA A 269 -1.08 14.52 16.58
CA ALA A 269 -0.24 14.72 15.40
C ALA A 269 -0.96 15.52 14.33
N LYS A 270 -2.25 15.21 14.08
CA LYS A 270 -3.09 15.96 13.15
C LYS A 270 -3.14 17.46 13.50
N ALA A 271 -3.38 17.79 14.76
CA ALA A 271 -3.36 19.18 15.22
C ALA A 271 -1.97 19.84 15.05
N ALA A 272 -0.89 19.08 15.29
CA ALA A 272 0.48 19.55 15.16
C ALA A 272 0.91 19.81 13.71
N TYR A 273 0.39 19.05 12.73
CA TYR A 273 0.58 19.38 11.30
C TYR A 273 -0.10 20.70 10.92
N ALA A 274 -1.32 20.94 11.45
CA ALA A 274 -2.07 22.15 11.16
C ALA A 274 -1.37 23.42 11.71
N ASP A 275 -0.91 23.38 12.96
CA ASP A 275 -0.32 24.55 13.65
C ASP A 275 1.19 24.70 13.49
N GLY A 276 1.89 23.68 12.96
CA GLY A 276 3.33 23.67 12.76
C GLY A 276 4.13 23.28 14.00
N SER A 277 3.51 22.70 15.02
CA SER A 277 4.22 22.12 16.17
C SER A 277 5.04 20.88 15.77
N VAL A 278 4.65 20.18 14.68
CA VAL A 278 5.46 19.18 13.98
C VAL A 278 5.85 19.75 12.62
N ALA A 279 7.16 19.77 12.35
CA ALA A 279 7.71 20.43 11.17
C ALA A 279 7.79 19.50 9.95
N SER A 280 7.67 18.19 10.13
CA SER A 280 7.77 17.24 9.00
C SER A 280 7.15 15.88 9.31
N VAL A 281 6.95 15.10 8.27
CA VAL A 281 6.45 13.73 8.33
C VAL A 281 6.97 12.93 7.13
N ILE A 282 7.21 11.63 7.31
CA ILE A 282 7.55 10.70 6.24
C ILE A 282 6.29 9.89 5.95
N SER A 283 5.89 9.83 4.68
CA SER A 283 4.72 9.04 4.27
C SER A 283 4.66 8.84 2.75
N GLY A 284 3.78 7.97 2.28
CA GLY A 284 3.45 7.83 0.87
C GLY A 284 2.85 9.10 0.26
N GLY A 285 2.88 9.21 -1.08
CA GLY A 285 2.40 10.38 -1.81
C GLY A 285 0.97 10.80 -1.47
N TRP A 286 0.09 9.81 -1.19
CA TRP A 286 -1.31 10.02 -0.76
C TRP A 286 -1.45 10.89 0.50
N PHE A 287 -0.44 10.96 1.36
CA PHE A 287 -0.50 11.83 2.54
C PHE A 287 -0.60 13.32 2.18
N GLY A 288 -0.10 13.69 1.00
CA GLY A 288 -0.26 15.03 0.46
C GLY A 288 -1.72 15.44 0.31
N GLY A 289 -2.59 14.50 -0.10
CA GLY A 289 -4.04 14.71 -0.14
C GLY A 289 -4.62 14.98 1.24
N PHE A 290 -4.23 14.20 2.26
CA PHE A 290 -4.67 14.44 3.65
C PHE A 290 -4.20 15.78 4.21
N LEU A 291 -2.96 16.19 3.91
CA LEU A 291 -2.50 17.52 4.30
C LEU A 291 -3.38 18.63 3.71
N LYS A 292 -3.71 18.52 2.43
CA LYS A 292 -4.52 19.52 1.71
C LYS A 292 -5.97 19.61 2.20
N THR A 293 -6.58 18.46 2.51
CA THR A 293 -8.03 18.40 2.70
C THR A 293 -8.47 18.28 4.16
N ASP A 294 -7.65 17.65 5.01
CA ASP A 294 -8.06 17.30 6.37
C ASP A 294 -7.08 17.74 7.46
N TYR A 295 -5.75 17.52 7.28
CA TYR A 295 -4.80 17.72 8.37
C TYR A 295 -4.32 19.16 8.48
N ALA A 296 -4.01 19.83 7.36
CA ALA A 296 -3.45 21.16 7.38
C ALA A 296 -3.95 22.04 6.21
N PRO A 297 -5.27 22.12 5.91
CA PRO A 297 -5.80 22.81 4.74
C PRO A 297 -5.39 24.32 4.70
N ASP A 298 -5.20 24.96 5.84
CA ASP A 298 -4.81 26.36 5.95
C ASP A 298 -3.28 26.59 5.83
N ALA A 299 -2.51 25.53 5.60
CA ALA A 299 -1.05 25.58 5.45
C ALA A 299 -0.59 25.56 3.98
N SER A 300 -1.46 25.94 3.04
CA SER A 300 -1.09 26.09 1.62
C SER A 300 0.10 27.02 1.44
N GLY A 301 1.07 26.60 0.62
CA GLY A 301 2.33 27.32 0.38
C GLY A 301 3.34 27.27 1.52
N LYS A 302 3.12 26.38 2.51
CA LYS A 302 4.04 26.19 3.66
C LYS A 302 4.65 24.80 3.75
N TRP A 303 4.24 23.88 2.88
CA TRP A 303 4.79 22.54 2.82
C TRP A 303 5.69 22.37 1.61
N GLY A 304 6.66 21.51 1.71
CA GLY A 304 7.50 21.03 0.63
C GLY A 304 7.59 19.50 0.68
N VAL A 305 8.07 18.91 -0.42
CA VAL A 305 8.23 17.46 -0.58
C VAL A 305 9.65 17.19 -1.07
N ALA A 306 10.37 16.31 -0.40
CA ALA A 306 11.74 15.90 -0.75
C ALA A 306 11.88 14.37 -0.69
N LYS A 307 13.00 13.83 -1.20
CA LYS A 307 13.37 12.42 -0.97
C LYS A 307 13.48 12.13 0.53
N ILE A 308 13.22 10.88 0.91
CA ILE A 308 13.24 10.46 2.32
C ILE A 308 14.65 10.53 2.92
N PRO A 309 14.76 10.76 4.26
CA PRO A 309 16.03 10.89 4.96
C PRO A 309 16.87 9.62 5.00
N GLY A 310 18.14 9.74 5.47
CA GLY A 310 19.02 8.61 5.74
C GLY A 310 19.65 7.96 4.53
N GLY A 311 19.60 8.61 3.34
CA GLY A 311 20.20 8.09 2.11
C GLY A 311 19.46 6.90 1.50
N VAL A 312 18.22 6.64 1.91
CA VAL A 312 17.33 5.66 1.28
C VAL A 312 16.94 6.17 -0.10
N LYS A 313 17.20 5.39 -1.15
CA LYS A 313 17.01 5.85 -2.54
C LYS A 313 15.55 5.95 -2.92
N ALA A 314 14.80 4.89 -2.64
CA ALA A 314 13.38 4.80 -2.92
C ALA A 314 12.70 3.91 -1.88
N SER A 315 11.48 4.23 -1.54
CA SER A 315 10.62 3.45 -0.67
C SER A 315 9.18 3.57 -1.16
N ASN A 316 8.36 2.59 -0.80
CA ASN A 316 6.95 2.54 -1.17
C ASN A 316 6.10 2.18 0.05
N TRP A 317 5.09 2.96 0.33
CA TRP A 317 4.18 2.71 1.45
C TRP A 317 2.74 2.57 0.96
N GLY A 318 2.33 1.33 0.63
CA GLY A 318 0.98 1.01 0.19
C GLY A 318 0.89 0.54 -1.25
N GLY A 319 -0.23 0.84 -1.86
CA GLY A 319 -0.60 0.47 -3.23
C GLY A 319 -1.58 -0.69 -3.29
N SER A 320 -2.32 -0.75 -4.39
CA SER A 320 -3.48 -1.60 -4.58
C SER A 320 -3.43 -2.33 -5.92
N PHE A 321 -4.35 -3.27 -6.08
CA PHE A 321 -4.45 -4.14 -7.24
C PHE A 321 -5.91 -4.42 -7.57
N LEU A 322 -6.19 -4.84 -8.81
CA LEU A 322 -7.47 -5.42 -9.21
C LEU A 322 -7.33 -6.90 -9.53
N VAL A 323 -8.37 -7.65 -9.19
CA VAL A 323 -8.49 -9.10 -9.48
C VAL A 323 -9.82 -9.40 -10.15
N ILE A 324 -9.85 -10.50 -10.93
CA ILE A 324 -11.06 -11.06 -11.52
C ILE A 324 -11.28 -12.44 -10.87
N PRO A 325 -12.30 -12.61 -10.00
CA PRO A 325 -12.64 -13.91 -9.45
C PRO A 325 -12.97 -14.94 -10.53
N GLU A 326 -12.46 -16.18 -10.35
CA GLU A 326 -12.69 -17.27 -11.33
C GLU A 326 -14.17 -17.61 -11.50
N GLN A 327 -14.99 -17.37 -10.47
CA GLN A 327 -16.42 -17.56 -10.47
C GLN A 327 -17.21 -16.54 -11.31
N SER A 328 -16.59 -15.41 -11.74
CA SER A 328 -17.25 -14.41 -12.59
C SER A 328 -17.79 -15.03 -13.87
N LYS A 329 -18.98 -14.64 -14.26
CA LYS A 329 -19.63 -15.04 -15.51
C LYS A 329 -19.47 -13.98 -16.62
N ASN A 330 -18.89 -12.83 -16.28
CA ASN A 330 -18.72 -11.67 -17.14
C ASN A 330 -17.24 -11.34 -17.35
N LYS A 331 -16.37 -12.36 -17.44
CA LYS A 331 -14.91 -12.19 -17.45
C LYS A 331 -14.40 -11.28 -18.59
N ALA A 332 -15.04 -11.32 -19.77
CA ALA A 332 -14.68 -10.45 -20.88
C ALA A 332 -14.91 -8.96 -20.53
N ALA A 333 -16.09 -8.64 -20.01
CA ALA A 333 -16.42 -7.28 -19.58
C ALA A 333 -15.56 -6.84 -18.35
N ALA A 334 -15.31 -7.77 -17.42
CA ALA A 334 -14.43 -7.53 -16.27
C ALA A 334 -13.01 -7.21 -16.72
N TRP A 335 -12.45 -7.96 -17.68
CA TRP A 335 -11.11 -7.67 -18.19
C TRP A 335 -11.05 -6.36 -18.98
N ALA A 336 -12.07 -6.06 -19.81
CA ALA A 336 -12.15 -4.77 -20.49
C ALA A 336 -12.11 -3.61 -19.50
N PHE A 337 -12.87 -3.71 -18.40
CA PHE A 337 -12.85 -2.72 -17.31
C PHE A 337 -11.47 -2.62 -16.66
N VAL A 338 -10.90 -3.75 -16.21
CA VAL A 338 -9.58 -3.78 -15.55
C VAL A 338 -8.50 -3.22 -16.47
N LYS A 339 -8.48 -3.63 -17.75
CA LYS A 339 -7.49 -3.15 -18.71
C LYS A 339 -7.62 -1.65 -18.97
N TYR A 340 -8.83 -1.13 -19.13
CA TYR A 340 -9.05 0.31 -19.31
C TYR A 340 -8.58 1.10 -18.10
N MET A 341 -9.04 0.72 -16.90
CA MET A 341 -8.74 1.46 -15.67
C MET A 341 -7.26 1.41 -15.29
N MET A 342 -6.58 0.26 -15.51
CA MET A 342 -5.22 0.03 -15.01
C MET A 342 -4.14 0.21 -16.07
N ALA A 343 -4.45 -0.02 -17.34
CA ALA A 343 -3.46 -0.07 -18.41
C ALA A 343 -3.76 0.90 -19.58
N THR A 344 -4.44 2.01 -19.29
CA THR A 344 -4.54 3.14 -20.21
C THR A 344 -4.10 4.44 -19.51
N LYS A 345 -3.54 5.38 -20.30
CA LYS A 345 -3.13 6.69 -19.76
C LYS A 345 -4.33 7.47 -19.22
N GLU A 346 -5.42 7.45 -19.99
CA GLU A 346 -6.66 8.15 -19.65
C GLU A 346 -7.24 7.59 -18.35
N GLY A 347 -7.44 6.27 -18.25
CA GLY A 347 -8.01 5.63 -17.06
C GLY A 347 -7.19 5.92 -15.81
N GLN A 348 -5.87 5.69 -15.87
CA GLN A 348 -4.98 5.93 -14.74
C GLN A 348 -4.89 7.41 -14.34
N ASN A 349 -4.82 8.33 -15.30
CA ASN A 349 -4.72 9.76 -15.00
C ASN A 349 -6.03 10.33 -14.46
N ASP A 350 -7.18 9.89 -14.96
CA ASP A 350 -8.48 10.34 -14.44
C ASP A 350 -8.67 9.87 -12.98
N ILE A 351 -8.29 8.60 -12.69
CA ILE A 351 -8.33 8.05 -11.33
C ILE A 351 -7.37 8.83 -10.43
N PHE A 352 -6.11 9.03 -10.85
CA PHE A 352 -5.11 9.73 -10.06
C PHE A 352 -5.53 11.15 -9.69
N GLN A 353 -6.09 11.89 -10.64
CA GLN A 353 -6.55 13.26 -10.38
C GLN A 353 -7.74 13.31 -9.42
N ALA A 354 -8.52 12.23 -9.31
CA ALA A 354 -9.68 12.16 -8.41
C ALA A 354 -9.32 11.79 -6.97
N VAL A 355 -8.34 10.86 -6.79
CA VAL A 355 -8.10 10.24 -5.48
C VAL A 355 -6.64 10.25 -5.01
N ASP A 356 -5.74 10.91 -5.77
CA ASP A 356 -4.30 11.01 -5.48
C ASP A 356 -3.58 9.64 -5.35
N TYR A 357 -4.11 8.55 -5.91
CA TYR A 357 -3.46 7.23 -5.98
C TYR A 357 -2.48 7.21 -7.15
N PHE A 358 -1.19 7.19 -6.83
CA PHE A 358 -0.15 7.39 -7.85
C PHE A 358 -0.07 6.19 -8.80
N PRO A 359 -0.19 6.37 -10.14
CA PRO A 359 -0.30 5.29 -11.09
C PRO A 359 0.87 4.29 -11.05
N ALA A 360 0.57 2.99 -11.08
CA ALA A 360 1.58 1.97 -11.33
C ALA A 360 1.90 1.80 -12.83
N TYR A 361 1.07 2.35 -13.72
CA TYR A 361 1.21 2.32 -15.18
C TYR A 361 2.07 3.49 -15.66
N THR A 362 3.34 3.24 -15.98
CA THR A 362 4.35 4.27 -16.26
C THR A 362 4.07 5.14 -17.49
N PRO A 363 3.38 4.66 -18.56
CA PRO A 363 3.02 5.53 -19.67
C PRO A 363 2.10 6.70 -19.28
N ALA A 364 1.41 6.62 -18.13
CA ALA A 364 0.64 7.75 -17.59
C ALA A 364 1.52 8.96 -17.30
N TYR A 365 2.78 8.76 -16.91
CA TYR A 365 3.73 9.82 -16.53
C TYR A 365 4.15 10.71 -17.69
N GLU A 366 3.87 10.31 -18.94
CA GLU A 366 4.17 11.11 -20.12
C GLU A 366 3.28 12.37 -20.24
N ASP A 367 2.21 12.49 -19.46
CA ASP A 367 1.38 13.70 -19.45
C ASP A 367 2.02 14.81 -18.61
N ALA A 368 2.86 15.61 -19.25
CA ALA A 368 3.54 16.75 -18.62
C ALA A 368 2.59 17.73 -17.94
N SER A 369 1.33 17.86 -18.41
CA SER A 369 0.35 18.75 -17.79
C SER A 369 -0.07 18.30 -16.39
N ILE A 370 0.10 17.01 -16.07
CA ILE A 370 -0.18 16.43 -14.77
C ILE A 370 1.12 16.32 -13.96
N TYR A 371 2.17 15.67 -14.53
CA TYR A 371 3.36 15.29 -13.77
C TYR A 371 4.42 16.37 -13.63
N GLU A 372 4.44 17.36 -14.54
CA GLU A 372 5.30 18.55 -14.43
C GLU A 372 4.55 19.77 -13.87
N ALA A 373 3.28 19.61 -13.47
CA ALA A 373 2.52 20.70 -12.87
C ALA A 373 3.12 21.09 -11.51
N THR A 374 3.19 22.41 -11.28
CA THR A 374 3.53 22.93 -9.96
C THR A 374 2.31 22.84 -9.03
N ASP A 375 2.57 22.64 -7.74
CA ASP A 375 1.53 22.57 -6.71
C ASP A 375 1.72 23.71 -5.70
N ASP A 376 0.79 24.65 -5.70
CA ASP A 376 0.85 25.81 -4.81
C ASP A 376 0.79 25.44 -3.33
N TYR A 377 0.15 24.33 -2.98
CA TYR A 377 0.15 23.81 -1.60
C TYR A 377 1.55 23.43 -1.15
N PHE A 378 2.34 22.86 -2.03
CA PHE A 378 3.73 22.47 -1.80
C PHE A 378 4.72 23.56 -2.27
N SER A 379 4.43 24.82 -1.97
CA SER A 379 5.34 25.96 -2.23
C SER A 379 5.76 26.11 -3.70
N GLY A 380 4.91 25.71 -4.64
CA GLY A 380 5.19 25.74 -6.09
C GLY A 380 6.15 24.66 -6.58
N GLN A 381 6.44 23.64 -5.78
CA GLN A 381 7.22 22.46 -6.19
C GLN A 381 6.42 21.56 -7.15
N GLN A 382 7.10 20.53 -7.70
CA GLN A 382 6.53 19.53 -8.61
C GLN A 382 6.52 18.14 -7.95
N PRO A 383 5.70 17.87 -6.91
CA PRO A 383 5.74 16.63 -6.16
C PRO A 383 5.47 15.40 -7.04
N LYS A 384 4.55 15.51 -8.01
CA LYS A 384 4.21 14.41 -8.92
C LYS A 384 5.38 13.97 -9.79
N LYS A 385 6.24 14.90 -10.19
CA LYS A 385 7.50 14.58 -10.90
C LYS A 385 8.46 13.80 -10.01
N LEU A 386 8.64 14.24 -8.76
CA LEU A 386 9.46 13.53 -7.78
C LEU A 386 8.91 12.12 -7.51
N TRP A 387 7.60 11.98 -7.37
CA TRP A 387 6.99 10.64 -7.18
C TRP A 387 7.20 9.73 -8.38
N ALA A 388 7.09 10.25 -9.61
CA ALA A 388 7.38 9.47 -10.82
C ALA A 388 8.85 9.00 -10.86
N GLU A 389 9.80 9.85 -10.49
CA GLU A 389 11.21 9.48 -10.37
C GLU A 389 11.41 8.36 -9.35
N ILE A 390 10.87 8.50 -8.13
CA ILE A 390 10.99 7.49 -7.07
C ILE A 390 10.32 6.17 -7.50
N ALA A 391 9.13 6.21 -8.10
CA ALA A 391 8.42 5.02 -8.55
C ALA A 391 9.25 4.15 -9.50
N THR A 392 10.02 4.79 -10.40
CA THR A 392 10.91 4.07 -11.34
C THR A 392 12.21 3.56 -10.71
N GLU A 393 12.57 4.07 -9.52
CA GLU A 393 13.75 3.61 -8.75
C GLU A 393 13.43 2.45 -7.80
N LEU A 394 12.15 2.13 -7.57
CA LEU A 394 11.72 1.03 -6.70
C LEU A 394 12.22 -0.32 -7.24
N GLN A 395 12.76 -1.13 -6.35
CA GLN A 395 13.26 -2.45 -6.69
C GLN A 395 12.25 -3.53 -6.30
N PRO A 396 12.14 -4.61 -7.08
CA PRO A 396 11.36 -5.78 -6.71
C PRO A 396 11.76 -6.32 -5.34
N VAL A 397 10.78 -6.85 -4.61
CA VAL A 397 10.97 -7.45 -3.28
C VAL A 397 10.34 -8.85 -3.23
N ASN A 398 10.90 -9.73 -2.41
CA ASN A 398 10.32 -11.02 -2.14
C ASN A 398 9.08 -10.87 -1.23
N THR A 399 7.91 -10.72 -1.84
CA THR A 399 6.65 -10.58 -1.09
C THR A 399 6.20 -11.92 -0.53
N THR A 400 5.87 -11.96 0.75
CA THR A 400 5.44 -13.17 1.47
C THR A 400 4.14 -12.95 2.23
N MET A 401 3.44 -14.04 2.59
CA MET A 401 2.23 -13.97 3.43
C MET A 401 2.50 -13.43 4.83
N MET A 402 3.77 -13.42 5.27
CA MET A 402 4.19 -12.93 6.57
C MET A 402 4.34 -11.41 6.62
N ASP A 403 4.48 -10.73 5.47
CA ASP A 403 4.91 -9.33 5.41
C ASP A 403 3.97 -8.38 6.17
N SER A 404 2.65 -8.56 6.04
CA SER A 404 1.67 -7.73 6.77
C SER A 404 1.80 -7.85 8.29
N ALA A 405 2.02 -9.06 8.80
CA ALA A 405 2.22 -9.28 10.23
C ALA A 405 3.59 -8.78 10.71
N ALA A 406 4.62 -8.91 9.88
CA ALA A 406 5.95 -8.40 10.16
C ALA A 406 5.96 -6.86 10.21
N ASP A 407 5.35 -6.21 9.21
CA ASP A 407 5.20 -4.76 9.13
C ASP A 407 4.51 -4.19 10.37
N GLY A 408 3.41 -4.80 10.79
CA GLY A 408 2.65 -4.40 11.98
C GLY A 408 3.43 -4.44 13.30
N CYS A 409 4.57 -5.16 13.35
CA CYS A 409 5.41 -5.24 14.55
C CYS A 409 6.41 -4.08 14.67
N ILE A 410 6.92 -3.54 13.55
CA ILE A 410 8.10 -2.67 13.55
C ILE A 410 7.91 -1.45 14.46
N TYR A 411 6.90 -0.64 14.16
CA TYR A 411 6.65 0.60 14.91
C TYR A 411 6.45 0.35 16.41
N THR A 412 5.66 -0.65 16.75
CA THR A 412 5.35 -0.97 18.16
C THR A 412 6.56 -1.52 18.91
N SER A 413 7.36 -2.37 18.27
CA SER A 413 8.55 -2.95 18.89
C SER A 413 9.66 -1.91 19.10
N VAL A 414 9.87 -1.00 18.13
CA VAL A 414 10.84 0.09 18.27
C VAL A 414 10.45 0.99 19.45
N ASN A 415 9.19 1.44 19.52
CA ASN A 415 8.74 2.28 20.63
C ASN A 415 8.80 1.54 21.98
N SER A 416 8.44 0.25 22.01
CA SER A 416 8.59 -0.57 23.22
C SER A 416 10.05 -0.67 23.68
N GLY A 417 10.99 -0.83 22.74
CA GLY A 417 12.42 -0.85 23.05
C GLY A 417 12.94 0.48 23.57
N LEU A 418 12.49 1.60 23.00
CA LEU A 418 12.80 2.95 23.48
C LEU A 418 12.28 3.18 24.92
N GLU A 419 11.05 2.77 25.21
CA GLU A 419 10.47 2.87 26.55
C GLU A 419 11.22 2.03 27.58
N GLN A 420 11.77 0.86 27.17
CA GLN A 420 12.58 0.01 28.02
C GLN A 420 14.01 0.49 28.18
N GLY A 421 14.44 1.50 27.42
CA GLY A 421 15.81 2.04 27.43
C GLY A 421 16.84 1.06 26.85
N LEU A 422 16.43 0.26 25.87
CA LEU A 422 17.33 -0.65 25.15
C LEU A 422 18.27 0.15 24.22
N ASP A 423 19.46 -0.39 23.99
CA ASP A 423 20.34 0.10 22.94
C ASP A 423 19.87 -0.38 21.55
N ALA A 424 20.55 0.06 20.50
CA ALA A 424 20.17 -0.23 19.12
C ALA A 424 20.12 -1.74 18.82
N GLU A 425 21.07 -2.52 19.32
CA GLU A 425 21.07 -3.97 19.18
C GLU A 425 19.89 -4.60 19.92
N GLY A 426 19.60 -4.15 21.14
CA GLY A 426 18.46 -4.63 21.93
C GLY A 426 17.12 -4.31 21.28
N ILE A 427 16.95 -3.14 20.66
CA ILE A 427 15.74 -2.77 19.91
C ILE A 427 15.59 -3.67 18.68
N ARG A 428 16.66 -3.88 17.89
CA ARG A 428 16.66 -4.76 16.73
C ARG A 428 16.30 -6.20 17.11
N ASP A 429 16.86 -6.72 18.19
CA ASP A 429 16.57 -8.08 18.68
C ASP A 429 15.11 -8.19 19.13
N LEU A 430 14.54 -7.15 19.74
CA LEU A 430 13.13 -7.10 20.09
C LEU A 430 12.24 -7.12 18.84
N VAL A 431 12.53 -6.28 17.84
CA VAL A 431 11.82 -6.28 16.54
C VAL A 431 11.87 -7.68 15.91
N LYS A 432 13.04 -8.32 15.88
CA LYS A 432 13.21 -9.68 15.36
C LYS A 432 12.33 -10.69 16.08
N SER A 433 12.37 -10.69 17.41
CA SER A 433 11.60 -11.60 18.24
C SER A 433 10.10 -11.43 18.06
N ASP A 434 9.62 -10.20 17.98
CA ASP A 434 8.20 -9.89 17.82
C ASP A 434 7.69 -10.29 16.44
N ILE A 435 8.48 -10.05 15.39
CA ILE A 435 8.16 -10.51 14.02
C ILE A 435 8.13 -12.04 13.96
N GLU A 436 9.15 -12.73 14.49
CA GLU A 436 9.18 -14.20 14.51
C GLU A 436 7.95 -14.78 15.23
N ALA A 437 7.54 -14.17 16.34
CA ALA A 437 6.36 -14.60 17.09
C ALA A 437 5.05 -14.34 16.32
N ALA A 438 4.90 -13.17 15.69
CA ALA A 438 3.70 -12.78 14.96
C ALA A 438 3.51 -13.60 13.66
N THR A 439 4.61 -14.03 13.04
CA THR A 439 4.58 -14.68 11.72
C THR A 439 4.69 -16.19 11.74
N ALA A 440 4.90 -16.82 12.91
CA ALA A 440 5.18 -18.25 13.04
C ALA A 440 4.12 -19.16 12.37
N GLU A 441 2.83 -18.87 12.60
CA GLU A 441 1.73 -19.66 12.01
C GLU A 441 1.59 -19.43 10.51
N VAL A 442 1.70 -18.18 10.06
CA VAL A 442 1.58 -17.80 8.64
C VAL A 442 2.75 -18.34 7.84
N LYS A 443 3.94 -18.46 8.44
CA LYS A 443 5.12 -19.07 7.82
C LYS A 443 4.90 -20.52 7.45
N GLU A 444 4.27 -21.30 8.32
CA GLU A 444 3.91 -22.70 8.01
C GLU A 444 2.92 -22.79 6.83
N GLN A 445 1.97 -21.85 6.74
CA GLN A 445 1.04 -21.75 5.61
C GLN A 445 1.79 -21.40 4.32
N GLN A 446 2.69 -20.42 4.35
CA GLN A 446 3.52 -20.05 3.20
C GLN A 446 4.35 -21.23 2.70
N ILE A 447 4.98 -22.01 3.61
CA ILE A 447 5.73 -23.21 3.25
C ILE A 447 4.84 -24.23 2.54
N GLN A 448 3.60 -24.39 2.99
CA GLN A 448 2.66 -25.31 2.34
C GLN A 448 2.30 -24.83 0.92
N VAL A 449 2.02 -23.55 0.73
CA VAL A 449 1.76 -22.94 -0.59
C VAL A 449 2.94 -23.18 -1.54
N LEU A 450 4.17 -22.95 -1.09
CA LEU A 450 5.38 -23.14 -1.90
C LEU A 450 5.62 -24.63 -2.24
N LYS A 451 5.28 -25.56 -1.33
CA LYS A 451 5.33 -27.02 -1.60
C LYS A 451 4.29 -27.43 -2.64
N ASP A 452 3.07 -26.92 -2.52
CA ASP A 452 1.99 -27.22 -3.46
C ASP A 452 2.30 -26.65 -4.86
N ALA A 453 2.98 -25.51 -4.94
CA ALA A 453 3.51 -24.93 -6.17
C ALA A 453 4.76 -25.65 -6.73
N GLY A 454 5.37 -26.59 -5.97
CA GLY A 454 6.56 -27.34 -6.40
C GLY A 454 7.86 -26.55 -6.37
N VAL A 455 7.89 -25.40 -5.67
CA VAL A 455 9.07 -24.52 -5.57
C VAL A 455 9.76 -24.56 -4.20
N TRP A 456 9.36 -25.48 -3.32
CA TRP A 456 9.94 -25.68 -2.00
C TRP A 456 10.41 -27.13 -1.78
N ASP A 457 11.72 -27.34 -1.83
CA ASP A 457 12.35 -28.67 -1.73
C ASP A 457 12.97 -28.96 -0.33
N LYS A 458 12.69 -28.13 0.68
CA LYS A 458 13.33 -28.16 2.03
C LYS A 458 12.48 -28.81 3.09
#